data_115456e40c1ddac987a76aab94f4c3b4
#
_entry.id   115456e40c1ddac987a76aab94f4c3b4
#
_cell.length_a   1.000
_cell.length_b   1.000
_cell.length_c   1.000
_cell.angle_alpha   90.00
_cell.angle_beta   90.00
_cell.angle_gamma   90.00
#
_symmetry.space_group_name_H-M   'P 1'
#
loop_
_entity.id
_entity.type
_entity.pdbx_description
1 polymer ?
#
loop_
_entity_poly.entity_id
_entity_poly.type
_entity_poly.pdbx_seq_one_letter_code
_entity_poly.pdbx_strand_id
1 'polypeptide(L)'
;MEKFGFIISELGKRGVVVLMHRPTRWGYVVDAVIPSAKIVILKMPDLTKQVKVAMSQFRDLINRLESDGYQVVVIPKNRMNQEQIKAFCDRIAVEPALAAA
;
A
#
# COMPACT_ATOMS: atom_id res chain seq x y z
N MET A 1 -17.36 5.36 -3.54
CA MET A 1 -16.59 4.42 -2.72
C MET A 1 -15.12 4.77 -2.81
N GLU A 2 -14.45 4.80 -1.69
CA GLU A 2 -13.02 5.04 -1.65
C GLU A 2 -12.25 3.84 -2.20
N LYS A 3 -11.33 4.09 -3.13
CA LYS A 3 -10.59 2.99 -3.79
C LYS A 3 -9.71 2.22 -2.82
N PHE A 4 -9.11 2.90 -1.86
CA PHE A 4 -8.29 2.24 -0.84
C PHE A 4 -9.12 1.24 -0.04
N GLY A 5 -10.30 1.65 0.43
CA GLY A 5 -11.21 0.75 1.16
C GLY A 5 -11.65 -0.44 0.33
N PHE A 6 -11.88 -0.23 -0.97
CA PHE A 6 -12.23 -1.32 -1.87
C PHE A 6 -11.08 -2.33 -2.01
N ILE A 7 -9.85 -1.86 -2.12
CA ILE A 7 -8.66 -2.73 -2.19
C ILE A 7 -8.53 -3.56 -0.92
N ILE A 8 -8.68 -2.93 0.24
CA ILE A 8 -8.58 -3.63 1.52
C ILE A 8 -9.66 -4.72 1.62
N SER A 9 -10.88 -4.39 1.22
CA SER A 9 -11.99 -5.35 1.20
C SER A 9 -11.70 -6.53 0.26
N GLU A 10 -11.19 -6.26 -0.94
CA GLU A 10 -10.88 -7.33 -1.90
C GLU A 10 -9.73 -8.22 -1.42
N LEU A 11 -8.72 -7.66 -0.77
CA LEU A 11 -7.65 -8.46 -0.16
C LEU A 11 -8.20 -9.36 0.95
N GLY A 12 -9.10 -8.82 1.79
CA GLY A 12 -9.74 -9.60 2.84
C GLY A 12 -10.53 -10.78 2.31
N LYS A 13 -11.25 -10.59 1.21
CA LYS A 13 -12.02 -11.67 0.55
C LYS A 13 -11.13 -12.82 0.07
N ARG A 14 -9.86 -12.53 -0.22
CA ARG A 14 -8.89 -13.53 -0.68
C ARG A 14 -8.06 -14.12 0.44
N GLY A 15 -8.40 -13.80 1.70
CA GLY A 15 -7.70 -14.31 2.87
C GLY A 15 -6.33 -13.69 3.09
N VAL A 16 -6.06 -12.54 2.50
CA VAL A 16 -4.79 -11.83 2.69
C VAL A 16 -4.87 -10.99 3.95
N VAL A 17 -3.92 -11.18 4.85
CA VAL A 17 -3.85 -10.39 6.09
C VAL A 17 -3.28 -9.02 5.78
N VAL A 18 -4.02 -7.98 6.15
CA VAL A 18 -3.62 -6.59 5.96
C VAL A 18 -3.65 -5.88 7.31
N LEU A 19 -2.53 -5.27 7.69
CA LEU A 19 -2.43 -4.48 8.91
C LEU A 19 -2.59 -3.00 8.56
N MET A 20 -3.52 -2.33 9.24
CA MET A 20 -3.88 -0.95 8.94
C MET A 20 -3.19 0.02 9.88
N HIS A 21 -2.84 1.20 9.35
CA HIS A 21 -2.31 2.33 10.13
C HIS A 21 -1.16 1.94 11.05
N ARG A 22 -0.13 1.33 10.47
CA ARG A 22 1.01 0.85 11.25
C ARG A 22 2.08 1.94 11.38
N PRO A 23 2.56 2.21 12.60
CA PRO A 23 3.66 3.16 12.78
C PRO A 23 4.98 2.56 12.32
N THR A 24 5.87 3.42 11.85
CA THR A 24 7.23 3.02 11.53
C THR A 24 8.19 3.58 12.58
N ARG A 25 9.41 3.01 12.63
CA ARG A 25 10.44 3.51 13.55
C ARG A 25 10.96 4.90 13.18
N TRP A 26 10.58 5.40 11.99
CA TRP A 26 11.02 6.71 11.51
C TRP A 26 10.02 7.82 11.80
N GLY A 27 8.95 7.52 12.54
CA GLY A 27 7.94 8.51 12.89
C GLY A 27 6.82 8.68 11.87
N TYR A 28 6.79 7.85 10.84
CA TYR A 28 5.71 7.86 9.85
C TYR A 28 4.70 6.75 10.12
N VAL A 29 3.47 6.94 9.65
CA VAL A 29 2.44 5.91 9.68
C VAL A 29 2.13 5.47 8.27
N VAL A 30 2.16 4.16 8.02
CA VAL A 30 1.79 3.60 6.73
C VAL A 30 0.31 3.24 6.72
N ASP A 31 -0.35 3.39 5.57
CA ASP A 31 -1.79 3.16 5.46
C ASP A 31 -2.15 1.69 5.60
N ALA A 32 -1.39 0.82 4.95
CA ALA A 32 -1.61 -0.63 5.02
C ALA A 32 -0.33 -1.39 4.76
N VAL A 33 -0.16 -2.53 5.43
CA VAL A 33 0.97 -3.44 5.24
C VAL A 33 0.45 -4.84 5.01
N ILE A 34 1.01 -5.52 4.03
CA ILE A 34 0.74 -6.93 3.77
C ILE A 34 2.02 -7.70 4.16
N PRO A 35 2.09 -8.24 5.39
CA PRO A 35 3.36 -8.84 5.88
C PRO A 35 3.81 -10.05 5.07
N SER A 36 2.87 -10.87 4.62
CA SER A 36 3.18 -12.09 3.89
C SER A 36 3.89 -11.83 2.56
N ALA A 37 3.61 -10.68 1.94
CA ALA A 37 4.18 -10.31 0.64
C ALA A 37 5.24 -9.23 0.75
N LYS A 38 5.47 -8.68 1.94
CA LYS A 38 6.32 -7.51 2.17
C LYS A 38 5.93 -6.34 1.25
N ILE A 39 4.63 -6.06 1.22
CA ILE A 39 4.08 -4.96 0.44
C ILE A 39 3.50 -3.93 1.40
N VAL A 40 3.77 -2.66 1.12
CA VAL A 40 3.16 -1.52 1.81
C VAL A 40 2.32 -0.77 0.79
N ILE A 41 1.08 -0.49 1.15
CA ILE A 41 0.17 0.31 0.32
C ILE A 41 0.04 1.68 0.96
N LEU A 42 0.34 2.72 0.19
CA LEU A 42 0.24 4.10 0.63
C LEU A 42 -0.78 4.84 -0.23
N LYS A 43 -1.58 5.69 0.42
CA LYS A 43 -2.44 6.62 -0.30
C LYS A 43 -1.64 7.87 -0.65
N MET A 44 -1.87 8.42 -1.85
CA MET A 44 -1.26 9.70 -2.22
C MET A 44 -1.64 10.75 -1.18
N PRO A 45 -0.67 11.55 -0.72
CA PRO A 45 -0.98 12.62 0.23
C PRO A 45 -1.85 13.70 -0.41
N ASP A 46 -2.59 14.41 0.44
CA ASP A 46 -3.35 15.57 0.00
C ASP A 46 -2.39 16.72 -0.32
N LEU A 47 -2.38 17.13 -1.58
CA LEU A 47 -1.46 18.15 -2.07
C LEU A 47 -2.07 19.55 -2.08
N THR A 48 -3.16 19.78 -1.35
CA THR A 48 -3.79 21.10 -1.30
C THR A 48 -3.03 22.08 -0.42
N LYS A 49 -2.20 21.58 0.52
CA LYS A 49 -1.43 22.41 1.45
C LYS A 49 -0.01 21.88 1.58
N GLN A 50 0.96 22.80 1.64
CA GLN A 50 2.37 22.47 1.90
C GLN A 50 2.91 21.31 1.01
N VAL A 51 2.66 21.40 -0.28
CA VAL A 51 2.96 20.35 -1.25
C VAL A 51 4.42 19.87 -1.15
N LYS A 52 5.38 20.79 -1.05
CA LYS A 52 6.80 20.45 -1.01
C LYS A 52 7.16 19.60 0.20
N VAL A 53 6.64 19.96 1.37
CA VAL A 53 6.90 19.22 2.61
C VAL A 53 6.26 17.84 2.55
N ALA A 54 5.01 17.78 2.13
CA ALA A 54 4.28 16.52 2.02
C ALA A 54 4.97 15.56 1.05
N MET A 55 5.40 16.05 -0.11
CA MET A 55 6.08 15.22 -1.10
C MET A 55 7.46 14.77 -0.65
N SER A 56 8.20 15.64 0.04
CA SER A 56 9.50 15.29 0.57
C SER A 56 9.41 14.17 1.62
N GLN A 57 8.45 14.29 2.53
CA GLN A 57 8.21 13.26 3.56
C GLN A 57 7.74 11.96 2.94
N PHE A 58 6.89 12.04 1.92
CA PHE A 58 6.36 10.88 1.24
C PHE A 58 7.48 10.10 0.52
N ARG A 59 8.37 10.81 -0.16
CA ARG A 59 9.53 10.20 -0.83
C ARG A 59 10.50 9.57 0.18
N ASP A 60 10.73 10.25 1.30
CA ASP A 60 11.60 9.74 2.35
C ASP A 60 11.04 8.42 2.90
N LEU A 61 9.74 8.37 3.16
CA LEU A 61 9.09 7.15 3.64
C LEU A 61 9.23 6.02 2.62
N ILE A 62 8.97 6.28 1.34
CA ILE A 62 9.10 5.26 0.29
C ILE A 62 10.53 4.73 0.24
N ASN A 63 11.53 5.61 0.25
CA ASN A 63 12.93 5.21 0.18
C ASN A 63 13.33 4.33 1.37
N ARG A 64 12.87 4.67 2.56
CA ARG A 64 13.17 3.90 3.78
C ARG A 64 12.51 2.52 3.73
N LEU A 65 11.26 2.45 3.29
CA LEU A 65 10.55 1.18 3.15
C LEU A 65 11.21 0.27 2.13
N GLU A 66 11.58 0.81 0.97
CA GLU A 66 12.25 0.04 -0.07
C GLU A 66 13.62 -0.46 0.40
N SER A 67 14.34 0.35 1.16
CA SER A 67 15.61 -0.06 1.76
C SER A 67 15.46 -1.20 2.76
N ASP A 68 14.29 -1.31 3.40
CA ASP A 68 13.97 -2.39 4.31
C ASP A 68 13.44 -3.65 3.59
N GLY A 69 13.37 -3.63 2.27
CA GLY A 69 12.95 -4.78 1.47
C GLY A 69 11.46 -4.83 1.17
N TYR A 70 10.73 -3.77 1.44
CA TYR A 70 9.30 -3.71 1.11
C TYR A 70 9.09 -3.19 -0.31
N GLN A 71 8.10 -3.77 -0.98
CA GLN A 71 7.57 -3.19 -2.21
C GLN A 71 6.51 -2.15 -1.82
N VAL A 72 6.65 -0.95 -2.34
CA VAL A 72 5.71 0.14 -2.04
C VAL A 72 4.77 0.34 -3.21
N VAL A 73 3.47 0.30 -2.93
CA VAL A 73 2.42 0.53 -3.91
C VAL A 73 1.69 1.81 -3.51
N VAL A 74 1.67 2.78 -4.41
CA VAL A 74 0.99 4.05 -4.16
C VAL A 74 -0.33 4.04 -4.92
N ILE A 75 -1.42 4.26 -4.20
CA ILE A 75 -2.74 4.29 -4.80
C ILE A 75 -3.02 5.69 -5.31
N PRO A 76 -3.11 5.89 -6.64
CA PRO A 76 -3.50 7.17 -7.20
C PRO A 76 -4.96 7.46 -6.92
N LYS A 77 -5.26 8.71 -6.65
CA LYS A 77 -6.55 9.16 -6.14
C LYS A 77 -7.74 8.78 -7.05
N ASN A 78 -7.55 8.60 -8.37
CA ASN A 78 -8.67 8.40 -9.30
C ASN A 78 -8.36 7.54 -10.53
N ARG A 79 -7.35 6.66 -10.49
CA ARG A 79 -6.88 6.04 -11.73
C ARG A 79 -7.04 4.52 -11.85
N MET A 80 -7.41 3.83 -10.78
CA MET A 80 -7.66 2.40 -10.85
C MET A 80 -9.17 2.14 -10.90
N ASN A 81 -9.63 1.42 -11.91
CA ASN A 81 -11.00 0.94 -11.94
C ASN A 81 -11.12 -0.36 -11.13
N GLN A 82 -12.34 -0.86 -10.95
CA GLN A 82 -12.57 -2.06 -10.14
C GLN A 82 -11.86 -3.29 -10.68
N GLU A 83 -11.80 -3.44 -11.99
CA GLU A 83 -11.12 -4.59 -12.62
C GLU A 83 -9.62 -4.56 -12.36
N GLN A 84 -9.01 -3.38 -12.44
CA GLN A 84 -7.60 -3.21 -12.16
C GLN A 84 -7.27 -3.51 -10.70
N ILE A 85 -8.15 -3.09 -9.79
CA ILE A 85 -7.99 -3.38 -8.35
C ILE A 85 -8.09 -4.87 -8.08
N LYS A 86 -9.07 -5.54 -8.70
CA LYS A 86 -9.22 -6.99 -8.55
C LYS A 86 -8.02 -7.75 -9.08
N ALA A 87 -7.50 -7.35 -10.24
CA ALA A 87 -6.30 -7.97 -10.82
C ALA A 87 -5.08 -7.78 -9.91
N PHE A 88 -4.92 -6.60 -9.33
CA PHE A 88 -3.87 -6.30 -8.38
C PHE A 88 -3.98 -7.19 -7.13
N CYS A 89 -5.18 -7.32 -6.57
CA CYS A 89 -5.43 -8.15 -5.40
C CYS A 89 -5.20 -9.64 -5.69
N ASP A 90 -5.60 -10.11 -6.87
CA ASP A 90 -5.36 -11.49 -7.28
C ASP A 90 -3.87 -11.78 -7.36
N ARG A 91 -3.09 -10.86 -7.90
CA ARG A 91 -1.65 -11.02 -8.00
C ARG A 91 -0.99 -11.10 -6.62
N ILE A 92 -1.41 -10.25 -5.69
CA ILE A 92 -0.90 -10.28 -4.32
C ILE A 92 -1.24 -11.61 -3.64
N ALA A 93 -2.46 -12.10 -3.83
CA ALA A 93 -2.90 -13.35 -3.21
C ALA A 93 -2.12 -14.56 -3.72
N VAL A 94 -1.68 -14.54 -4.98
CA VAL A 94 -0.96 -15.66 -5.60
C VAL A 94 0.54 -15.61 -5.32
N GLU A 95 1.17 -14.44 -5.43
CA GLU A 95 2.63 -14.29 -5.28
C GLU A 95 3.16 -14.80 -3.95
N PRO A 96 2.55 -14.48 -2.79
CA PRO A 96 3.04 -15.01 -1.52
C PRO A 96 2.98 -16.54 -1.44
N ALA A 97 1.97 -17.17 -2.02
CA ALA A 97 1.87 -18.61 -2.05
C ALA A 97 2.98 -19.23 -2.89
N LEU A 98 3.32 -18.62 -4.02
CA LEU A 98 4.42 -19.06 -4.87
C LEU A 98 5.77 -18.85 -4.18
N ALA A 99 5.94 -17.74 -3.48
CA ALA A 99 7.16 -17.45 -2.75
C ALA A 99 7.36 -18.40 -1.57
N ALA A 100 6.27 -18.88 -0.97
CA ALA A 100 6.33 -19.83 0.14
C ALA A 100 6.60 -21.28 -0.32
N ALA A 101 6.31 -21.55 -1.57
CA ALA A 101 6.55 -22.86 -2.15
C ALA A 101 7.98 -23.03 -2.60
#